data_68aaa1baa8406a2f5273729c17239f89
#
_entry.id   68aaa1baa8406a2f5273729c17239f89
#
_cell.length_a   1.000
_cell.length_b   1.000
_cell.length_c   1.000
_cell.angle_alpha   90.00
_cell.angle_beta   90.00
_cell.angle_gamma   90.00
#
_symmetry.space_group_name_H-M   'P 1'
#
loop_
_entity.id
_entity.type
_entity.pdbx_description
1 polymer ?
#
loop_
_entity_poly.entity_id
_entity_poly.type
_entity_poly.pdbx_seq_one_letter_code
_entity_poly.pdbx_strand_id
1 'polypeptide(L)'
;LLNLEKFSSMNSTPHFPIYLDYSATNPCDPRVVDAMIPWLREHFGNPASRSHAWGWEAEEAVEKARLDVAELIGADPREIVWTSGATESNNLALKGAAQFYKSRGKHLITVKTEHKAVLDTMRELERQGFEVSYLDVQEDGLLDLEVFKAAVRPDTILVSVMFVNNEIGVIQDIAAIGAICREKGIIFHVDAAQATGKFHIDLSTLPVDLMSLTAHKTYGPKGIGALYVSRKPRVRLEAQMHGGGHERGMRSGSLPTHQIVGMGEAFRIARLEMDQDIA
;
A
#
# COMPACT_ATOMS: atom_id res chain seq x y z
N LEU A 1 -29.23 27.76 2.58
CA LEU A 1 -28.91 28.25 1.22
C LEU A 1 -27.60 27.55 0.85
N LEU A 2 -27.70 26.36 0.20
CA LEU A 2 -26.57 25.67 -0.38
C LEU A 2 -25.92 26.56 -1.44
N ASN A 3 -24.62 26.69 -1.34
CA ASN A 3 -23.81 27.58 -2.19
C ASN A 3 -23.74 26.96 -3.62
N LEU A 4 -24.69 27.39 -4.47
CA LEU A 4 -24.80 26.95 -5.87
C LEU A 4 -23.63 27.42 -6.76
N GLU A 5 -22.73 28.25 -6.24
CA GLU A 5 -21.58 28.75 -7.00
C GLU A 5 -20.47 27.70 -7.20
N LYS A 6 -20.42 26.64 -6.37
CA LYS A 6 -19.45 25.52 -6.57
C LYS A 6 -19.80 24.61 -7.74
N PHE A 7 -21.02 24.64 -8.26
CA PHE A 7 -21.44 23.83 -9.41
C PHE A 7 -21.31 24.55 -10.77
N SER A 8 -20.96 25.83 -10.78
CA SER A 8 -20.91 26.62 -12.03
C SER A 8 -19.64 26.39 -12.86
N SER A 9 -18.64 25.66 -12.39
CA SER A 9 -17.44 25.32 -13.15
C SER A 9 -17.50 23.96 -13.86
N MET A 10 -18.61 23.22 -13.75
CA MET A 10 -18.82 21.93 -14.41
C MET A 10 -19.54 22.02 -15.76
N ASN A 11 -19.43 23.14 -16.48
CA ASN A 11 -19.88 23.22 -17.87
C ASN A 11 -18.82 22.71 -18.86
N SER A 12 -18.16 21.59 -18.54
CA SER A 12 -17.45 20.82 -19.57
C SER A 12 -18.45 19.92 -20.27
N THR A 13 -18.62 20.10 -21.58
CA THR A 13 -19.29 19.13 -22.46
C THR A 13 -18.78 17.73 -22.13
N PRO A 14 -19.68 16.73 -21.90
CA PRO A 14 -19.22 15.38 -21.57
C PRO A 14 -18.24 14.88 -22.61
N HIS A 15 -17.07 14.47 -22.17
CA HIS A 15 -16.07 13.85 -23.04
C HIS A 15 -16.44 12.38 -23.24
N PHE A 16 -16.65 11.98 -24.50
CA PHE A 16 -16.95 10.59 -24.84
C PHE A 16 -15.69 9.87 -25.36
N PRO A 17 -15.48 8.56 -25.02
CA PRO A 17 -16.34 7.74 -24.17
C PRO A 17 -16.28 8.12 -22.68
N ILE A 18 -17.36 7.94 -21.93
CA ILE A 18 -17.39 8.16 -20.47
C ILE A 18 -16.62 7.04 -19.80
N TYR A 19 -15.62 7.40 -18.97
CA TYR A 19 -14.84 6.45 -18.17
C TYR A 19 -15.55 6.21 -16.82
N LEU A 20 -15.86 4.95 -16.50
CA LEU A 20 -16.55 4.55 -15.27
C LEU A 20 -15.75 3.55 -14.42
N ASP A 21 -14.56 3.12 -14.87
CA ASP A 21 -13.75 2.10 -14.20
C ASP A 21 -12.77 2.74 -13.17
N TYR A 22 -13.32 3.51 -12.24
CA TYR A 22 -12.53 4.21 -11.21
C TYR A 22 -11.89 3.27 -10.16
N SER A 23 -12.34 2.01 -10.09
CA SER A 23 -11.69 0.98 -9.25
C SER A 23 -10.37 0.51 -9.84
N ALA A 24 -10.20 0.57 -11.17
CA ALA A 24 -8.94 0.21 -11.83
C ALA A 24 -7.89 1.31 -11.66
N THR A 25 -8.26 2.58 -11.88
CA THR A 25 -7.38 3.74 -11.72
C THR A 25 -8.20 5.04 -11.69
N ASN A 26 -7.67 6.07 -11.03
CA ASN A 26 -8.27 7.41 -11.03
C ASN A 26 -7.45 8.36 -11.92
N PRO A 27 -8.07 9.47 -12.39
CA PRO A 27 -7.30 10.60 -12.90
C PRO A 27 -6.45 11.18 -11.76
N CYS A 28 -5.31 11.77 -12.09
CA CYS A 28 -4.52 12.49 -11.10
C CYS A 28 -5.23 13.80 -10.75
N ASP A 29 -5.34 14.14 -9.46
CA ASP A 29 -5.89 15.42 -9.04
C ASP A 29 -5.03 16.57 -9.61
N PRO A 30 -5.61 17.64 -10.16
CA PRO A 30 -4.84 18.78 -10.69
C PRO A 30 -3.84 19.35 -9.68
N ARG A 31 -4.20 19.42 -8.39
CA ARG A 31 -3.31 19.90 -7.31
C ARG A 31 -2.08 19.00 -7.15
N VAL A 32 -2.27 17.70 -7.33
CA VAL A 32 -1.19 16.70 -7.32
C VAL A 32 -0.27 16.89 -8.53
N VAL A 33 -0.84 17.09 -9.72
CA VAL A 33 -0.05 17.37 -10.94
C VAL A 33 0.79 18.63 -10.76
N ASP A 34 0.18 19.71 -10.27
CA ASP A 34 0.86 20.98 -10.02
C ASP A 34 2.01 20.84 -9.01
N ALA A 35 1.84 20.02 -7.97
CA ALA A 35 2.91 19.69 -7.01
C ALA A 35 4.06 18.90 -7.63
N MET A 36 3.80 18.06 -8.65
CA MET A 36 4.81 17.24 -9.31
C MET A 36 5.67 18.01 -10.33
N ILE A 37 5.08 18.98 -11.04
CA ILE A 37 5.72 19.66 -12.18
C ILE A 37 7.08 20.30 -11.82
N PRO A 38 7.26 21.02 -10.69
CA PRO A 38 8.55 21.60 -10.33
C PRO A 38 9.67 20.56 -10.22
N TRP A 39 9.36 19.36 -9.74
CA TRP A 39 10.33 18.25 -9.59
C TRP A 39 10.72 17.56 -10.90
N LEU A 40 10.01 17.87 -11.99
CA LEU A 40 10.34 17.42 -13.34
C LEU A 40 11.17 18.45 -14.11
N ARG A 41 11.11 19.73 -13.75
CA ARG A 41 11.68 20.83 -14.54
C ARG A 41 12.82 21.54 -13.82
N GLU A 42 12.63 21.86 -12.53
CA GLU A 42 13.46 22.81 -11.79
C GLU A 42 14.25 22.11 -10.68
N HIS A 43 13.59 21.26 -9.88
CA HIS A 43 14.16 20.60 -8.69
C HIS A 43 14.52 19.13 -8.99
N PHE A 44 15.28 18.87 -10.03
CA PHE A 44 15.60 17.52 -10.51
C PHE A 44 16.74 16.82 -9.77
N GLY A 45 17.13 17.31 -8.60
CA GLY A 45 18.20 16.74 -7.79
C GLY A 45 17.94 15.28 -7.36
N ASN A 46 19.01 14.49 -7.24
CA ASN A 46 18.89 13.13 -6.74
C ASN A 46 18.92 13.15 -5.20
N PRO A 47 17.89 12.64 -4.50
CA PRO A 47 17.82 12.64 -3.04
C PRO A 47 18.93 11.81 -2.37
N ALA A 48 19.61 10.93 -3.10
CA ALA A 48 20.77 10.19 -2.60
C ALA A 48 22.07 11.02 -2.57
N SER A 49 22.09 12.20 -3.21
CA SER A 49 23.25 13.09 -3.26
C SER A 49 23.36 13.94 -2.00
N ARG A 50 24.33 13.63 -1.13
CA ARG A 50 24.48 14.27 0.18
C ARG A 50 25.45 15.46 0.21
N SER A 51 26.11 15.79 -0.90
CA SER A 51 27.20 16.77 -0.95
C SER A 51 26.81 18.16 -1.46
N HIS A 52 25.55 18.37 -1.85
CA HIS A 52 25.09 19.63 -2.43
C HIS A 52 23.60 19.88 -2.21
N ALA A 53 23.18 21.14 -2.30
CA ALA A 53 21.82 21.60 -2.00
C ALA A 53 20.72 20.93 -2.84
N TRP A 54 20.98 20.64 -4.11
CA TRP A 54 20.02 19.93 -4.99
C TRP A 54 19.60 18.56 -4.43
N GLY A 55 20.55 17.82 -3.85
CA GLY A 55 20.25 16.54 -3.22
C GLY A 55 19.46 16.71 -1.91
N TRP A 56 19.85 17.68 -1.09
CA TRP A 56 19.20 17.97 0.20
C TRP A 56 17.73 18.39 0.01
N GLU A 57 17.47 19.27 -0.96
CA GLU A 57 16.13 19.72 -1.31
C GLU A 57 15.24 18.54 -1.77
N ALA A 58 15.77 17.66 -2.61
CA ALA A 58 15.07 16.47 -3.05
C ALA A 58 14.84 15.47 -1.90
N GLU A 59 15.81 15.30 -0.99
CA GLU A 59 15.66 14.46 0.22
C GLU A 59 14.58 15.01 1.14
N GLU A 60 14.53 16.33 1.39
CA GLU A 60 13.50 16.99 2.19
C GLU A 60 12.11 16.76 1.62
N ALA A 61 11.95 16.88 0.31
CA ALA A 61 10.66 16.65 -0.37
C ALA A 61 10.22 15.17 -0.25
N VAL A 62 11.14 14.23 -0.38
CA VAL A 62 10.88 12.79 -0.21
C VAL A 62 10.44 12.49 1.22
N GLU A 63 11.11 13.06 2.23
CA GLU A 63 10.76 12.83 3.63
C GLU A 63 9.45 13.52 4.03
N LYS A 64 9.15 14.69 3.46
CA LYS A 64 7.84 15.34 3.64
C LYS A 64 6.73 14.46 3.07
N ALA A 65 6.87 13.96 1.86
CA ALA A 65 5.87 13.07 1.24
C ALA A 65 5.71 11.76 2.04
N ARG A 66 6.80 11.23 2.62
CA ARG A 66 6.78 10.07 3.50
C ARG A 66 5.96 10.32 4.77
N LEU A 67 6.06 11.51 5.34
CA LEU A 67 5.24 11.95 6.47
C LEU A 67 3.75 12.01 6.08
N ASP A 68 3.43 12.64 4.95
CA ASP A 68 2.04 12.76 4.46
C ASP A 68 1.38 11.37 4.25
N VAL A 69 2.13 10.41 3.71
CA VAL A 69 1.67 9.01 3.57
C VAL A 69 1.47 8.35 4.93
N ALA A 70 2.42 8.51 5.85
CA ALA A 70 2.34 7.92 7.19
C ALA A 70 1.15 8.46 7.98
N GLU A 71 0.90 9.77 7.91
CA GLU A 71 -0.22 10.42 8.61
C GLU A 71 -1.59 9.93 8.14
N LEU A 72 -1.78 9.61 6.85
CA LEU A 72 -3.05 9.09 6.35
C LEU A 72 -3.41 7.73 6.95
N ILE A 73 -2.40 6.91 7.27
CA ILE A 73 -2.60 5.53 7.75
C ILE A 73 -2.24 5.35 9.24
N GLY A 74 -1.96 6.43 9.97
CA GLY A 74 -1.62 6.38 11.39
C GLY A 74 -0.31 5.65 11.70
N ALA A 75 0.74 5.82 10.85
CA ALA A 75 2.03 5.15 10.97
C ALA A 75 3.18 6.12 11.29
N ASP A 76 4.34 5.59 11.71
CA ASP A 76 5.59 6.35 11.78
C ASP A 76 6.19 6.46 10.35
N PRO A 77 6.66 7.63 9.92
CA PRO A 77 7.30 7.77 8.59
C PRO A 77 8.42 6.77 8.32
N ARG A 78 9.14 6.35 9.36
CA ARG A 78 10.20 5.33 9.25
C ARG A 78 9.69 3.92 8.94
N GLU A 79 8.38 3.71 8.96
CA GLU A 79 7.72 2.45 8.59
C GLU A 79 7.31 2.42 7.12
N ILE A 80 7.45 3.52 6.39
CA ILE A 80 7.12 3.63 4.98
C ILE A 80 8.34 3.29 4.12
N VAL A 81 8.15 2.43 3.11
CA VAL A 81 9.15 2.03 2.11
C VAL A 81 8.57 2.34 0.73
N TRP A 82 9.25 3.16 -0.06
CA TRP A 82 8.81 3.50 -1.41
C TRP A 82 8.95 2.33 -2.38
N THR A 83 7.93 2.14 -3.21
CA THR A 83 7.85 1.12 -4.26
C THR A 83 7.26 1.71 -5.53
N SER A 84 7.22 0.96 -6.62
CA SER A 84 6.61 1.41 -7.88
C SER A 84 5.07 1.25 -7.93
N GLY A 85 4.45 0.72 -6.86
CA GLY A 85 3.01 0.48 -6.77
C GLY A 85 2.67 -0.71 -5.89
N ALA A 86 1.38 -0.98 -5.71
CA ALA A 86 0.91 -2.09 -4.85
C ALA A 86 1.45 -3.46 -5.29
N THR A 87 1.62 -3.70 -6.59
CA THR A 87 2.17 -4.96 -7.09
C THR A 87 3.60 -5.20 -6.58
N GLU A 88 4.48 -4.19 -6.63
CA GLU A 88 5.81 -4.30 -6.05
C GLU A 88 5.75 -4.41 -4.53
N SER A 89 4.89 -3.63 -3.88
CA SER A 89 4.70 -3.70 -2.43
C SER A 89 4.28 -5.10 -1.97
N ASN A 90 3.30 -5.72 -2.65
CA ASN A 90 2.86 -7.10 -2.39
C ASN A 90 4.01 -8.10 -2.57
N ASN A 91 4.79 -7.99 -3.66
CA ASN A 91 5.94 -8.86 -3.88
C ASN A 91 7.02 -8.69 -2.81
N LEU A 92 7.36 -7.45 -2.45
CA LEU A 92 8.34 -7.17 -1.40
C LEU A 92 7.87 -7.70 -0.03
N ALA A 93 6.60 -7.48 0.32
CA ALA A 93 6.02 -7.96 1.55
C ALA A 93 6.04 -9.50 1.63
N LEU A 94 5.42 -10.16 0.65
CA LEU A 94 5.21 -11.60 0.68
C LEU A 94 6.51 -12.38 0.50
N LYS A 95 7.28 -12.09 -0.55
CA LYS A 95 8.57 -12.75 -0.79
C LYS A 95 9.59 -12.39 0.28
N GLY A 96 9.69 -11.11 0.63
CA GLY A 96 10.64 -10.64 1.64
C GLY A 96 10.39 -11.25 3.01
N ALA A 97 9.13 -11.32 3.47
CA ALA A 97 8.78 -11.97 4.73
C ALA A 97 8.97 -13.48 4.66
N ALA A 98 8.45 -14.15 3.63
CA ALA A 98 8.57 -15.60 3.49
C ALA A 98 10.04 -16.04 3.52
N GLN A 99 10.92 -15.40 2.76
CA GLN A 99 12.34 -15.73 2.72
C GLN A 99 13.04 -15.42 4.05
N PHE A 100 12.74 -14.29 4.68
CA PHE A 100 13.36 -13.94 5.96
C PHE A 100 12.97 -14.90 7.08
N TYR A 101 11.67 -15.27 7.15
CA TYR A 101 11.15 -16.11 8.24
C TYR A 101 11.11 -17.62 7.91
N LYS A 102 11.65 -18.08 6.79
CA LYS A 102 11.63 -19.49 6.35
C LYS A 102 12.20 -20.50 7.33
N SER A 103 13.07 -20.07 8.25
CA SER A 103 13.59 -20.94 9.31
C SER A 103 12.58 -21.25 10.41
N ARG A 104 11.50 -20.45 10.51
CA ARG A 104 10.41 -20.62 11.49
C ARG A 104 9.30 -21.52 10.98
N GLY A 105 9.16 -21.62 9.65
CA GLY A 105 8.12 -22.40 9.00
C GLY A 105 8.04 -22.10 7.50
N LYS A 106 7.21 -22.86 6.80
CA LYS A 106 7.02 -22.72 5.35
C LYS A 106 5.56 -22.59 4.92
N HIS A 107 4.64 -22.50 5.88
CA HIS A 107 3.22 -22.40 5.58
C HIS A 107 2.77 -20.95 5.51
N LEU A 108 2.02 -20.62 4.45
CA LEU A 108 1.44 -19.30 4.17
C LEU A 108 -0.08 -19.46 4.01
N ILE A 109 -0.84 -18.44 4.36
CA ILE A 109 -2.29 -18.42 4.18
C ILE A 109 -2.70 -17.18 3.39
N THR A 110 -3.61 -17.34 2.45
CA THR A 110 -4.29 -16.24 1.75
C THR A 110 -5.72 -16.63 1.38
N VAL A 111 -6.50 -15.70 0.84
CA VAL A 111 -7.86 -15.98 0.35
C VAL A 111 -7.89 -16.04 -1.18
N LYS A 112 -8.82 -16.82 -1.75
CA LYS A 112 -8.94 -16.98 -3.21
C LYS A 112 -9.38 -15.72 -3.94
N THR A 113 -9.97 -14.76 -3.21
CA THR A 113 -10.47 -13.49 -3.76
C THR A 113 -9.42 -12.37 -3.80
N GLU A 114 -8.17 -12.67 -3.47
CA GLU A 114 -7.07 -11.72 -3.57
C GLU A 114 -6.82 -11.21 -4.99
N HIS A 115 -6.21 -10.02 -5.10
CA HIS A 115 -5.69 -9.53 -6.37
C HIS A 115 -4.60 -10.46 -6.91
N LYS A 116 -4.47 -10.53 -8.25
CA LYS A 116 -3.43 -11.37 -8.92
C LYS A 116 -2.02 -11.11 -8.42
N ALA A 117 -1.68 -9.87 -8.03
CA ALA A 117 -0.37 -9.56 -7.46
C ALA A 117 -0.05 -10.33 -6.17
N VAL A 118 -1.06 -10.74 -5.41
CA VAL A 118 -0.92 -11.63 -4.24
C VAL A 118 -0.95 -13.08 -4.69
N LEU A 119 -1.97 -13.51 -5.45
CA LEU A 119 -2.14 -14.92 -5.85
C LEU A 119 -0.94 -15.45 -6.66
N ASP A 120 -0.46 -14.67 -7.64
CA ASP A 120 0.66 -15.10 -8.47
C ASP A 120 1.98 -15.10 -7.68
N THR A 121 2.13 -14.18 -6.71
CA THR A 121 3.26 -14.17 -5.79
C THR A 121 3.23 -15.38 -4.86
N MET A 122 2.06 -15.78 -4.35
CA MET A 122 1.90 -16.99 -3.54
C MET A 122 2.24 -18.24 -4.34
N ARG A 123 1.78 -18.36 -5.61
CA ARG A 123 2.14 -19.47 -6.51
C ARG A 123 3.65 -19.51 -6.79
N GLU A 124 4.31 -18.35 -6.89
CA GLU A 124 5.75 -18.31 -7.01
C GLU A 124 6.46 -18.83 -5.75
N LEU A 125 5.95 -18.49 -4.57
CA LEU A 125 6.48 -19.02 -3.31
C LEU A 125 6.27 -20.53 -3.19
N GLU A 126 5.16 -21.10 -3.69
CA GLU A 126 4.98 -22.55 -3.79
C GLU A 126 6.08 -23.21 -4.65
N ARG A 127 6.42 -22.61 -5.81
CA ARG A 127 7.54 -23.10 -6.64
C ARG A 127 8.89 -23.03 -5.91
N GLN A 128 9.03 -22.14 -4.92
CA GLN A 128 10.22 -22.02 -4.07
C GLN A 128 10.19 -22.92 -2.83
N GLY A 129 9.16 -23.79 -2.71
CA GLY A 129 9.05 -24.82 -1.67
C GLY A 129 8.34 -24.35 -0.38
N PHE A 130 7.53 -23.29 -0.47
CA PHE A 130 6.54 -22.97 0.55
C PHE A 130 5.23 -23.71 0.30
N GLU A 131 4.41 -23.85 1.34
CA GLU A 131 3.05 -24.41 1.25
C GLU A 131 2.04 -23.30 1.44
N VAL A 132 1.04 -23.18 0.57
CA VAL A 132 0.04 -22.11 0.63
C VAL A 132 -1.35 -22.68 0.79
N SER A 133 -2.07 -22.24 1.82
CA SER A 133 -3.51 -22.46 1.96
C SER A 133 -4.28 -21.29 1.34
N TYR A 134 -5.06 -21.57 0.30
CA TYR A 134 -5.96 -20.61 -0.34
C TYR A 134 -7.37 -20.83 0.20
N LEU A 135 -7.80 -19.98 1.12
CA LEU A 135 -9.10 -20.11 1.77
C LEU A 135 -10.22 -19.60 0.88
N ASP A 136 -11.34 -20.30 0.91
CA ASP A 136 -12.58 -19.83 0.34
C ASP A 136 -13.20 -18.74 1.24
N VAL A 137 -13.97 -17.85 0.63
CA VAL A 137 -14.82 -16.89 1.34
C VAL A 137 -16.27 -17.41 1.36
N GLN A 138 -17.08 -16.87 2.27
CA GLN A 138 -18.52 -17.16 2.35
C GLN A 138 -19.26 -16.53 1.16
N GLU A 139 -20.57 -16.80 1.04
CA GLU A 139 -21.42 -16.24 -0.03
C GLU A 139 -21.48 -14.71 -0.03
N ASP A 140 -21.29 -14.09 1.15
CA ASP A 140 -21.21 -12.64 1.32
C ASP A 140 -19.80 -12.08 1.00
N GLY A 141 -18.84 -12.95 0.68
CA GLY A 141 -17.46 -12.61 0.36
C GLY A 141 -16.55 -12.42 1.58
N LEU A 142 -17.04 -12.61 2.81
CA LEU A 142 -16.24 -12.52 4.02
C LEU A 142 -15.44 -13.81 4.29
N LEU A 143 -14.26 -13.69 4.87
CA LEU A 143 -13.51 -14.82 5.40
C LEU A 143 -14.12 -15.27 6.72
N ASP A 144 -14.51 -16.56 6.79
CA ASP A 144 -14.94 -17.17 8.04
C ASP A 144 -13.75 -17.30 9.01
N LEU A 145 -13.85 -16.68 10.18
CA LEU A 145 -12.76 -16.67 11.16
C LEU A 145 -12.49 -18.06 11.77
N GLU A 146 -13.50 -18.95 11.84
CA GLU A 146 -13.29 -20.31 12.33
C GLU A 146 -12.58 -21.17 11.29
N VAL A 147 -12.92 -21.00 9.98
CA VAL A 147 -12.17 -21.61 8.89
C VAL A 147 -10.73 -21.12 8.87
N PHE A 148 -10.53 -19.81 9.06
CA PHE A 148 -9.19 -19.22 9.15
C PHE A 148 -8.39 -19.81 10.31
N LYS A 149 -8.96 -19.84 11.52
CA LYS A 149 -8.30 -20.41 12.71
C LYS A 149 -7.92 -21.88 12.51
N ALA A 150 -8.80 -22.65 11.89
CA ALA A 150 -8.57 -24.07 11.60
C ALA A 150 -7.45 -24.30 10.58
N ALA A 151 -7.23 -23.36 9.68
CA ALA A 151 -6.16 -23.42 8.69
C ALA A 151 -4.78 -23.06 9.25
N VAL A 152 -4.72 -22.37 10.39
CA VAL A 152 -3.45 -21.97 11.03
C VAL A 152 -2.73 -23.21 11.58
N ARG A 153 -1.47 -23.39 11.16
CA ARG A 153 -0.58 -24.47 11.55
C ARG A 153 0.56 -23.96 12.44
N PRO A 154 1.25 -24.83 13.17
CA PRO A 154 2.43 -24.43 13.96
C PRO A 154 3.57 -23.82 13.12
N ASP A 155 3.66 -24.18 11.84
CA ASP A 155 4.64 -23.68 10.87
C ASP A 155 4.09 -22.56 9.95
N THR A 156 2.92 -21.98 10.27
CA THR A 156 2.39 -20.80 9.57
C THR A 156 3.21 -19.57 9.93
N ILE A 157 3.79 -18.90 8.94
CA ILE A 157 4.65 -17.73 9.15
C ILE A 157 4.08 -16.42 8.60
N LEU A 158 3.17 -16.49 7.64
CA LEU A 158 2.63 -15.33 6.95
C LEU A 158 1.17 -15.56 6.56
N VAL A 159 0.35 -14.54 6.78
CA VAL A 159 -1.04 -14.45 6.31
C VAL A 159 -1.17 -13.18 5.46
N SER A 160 -1.87 -13.27 4.35
CA SER A 160 -2.18 -12.12 3.49
C SER A 160 -3.66 -12.10 3.19
N VAL A 161 -4.35 -11.02 3.58
CA VAL A 161 -5.78 -10.80 3.29
C VAL A 161 -5.97 -9.34 2.91
N MET A 162 -6.56 -9.08 1.74
CA MET A 162 -6.82 -7.71 1.28
C MET A 162 -7.90 -7.06 2.14
N PHE A 163 -7.79 -5.73 2.34
CA PHE A 163 -8.76 -5.00 3.16
C PHE A 163 -10.10 -4.83 2.44
N VAL A 164 -10.06 -4.27 1.23
CA VAL A 164 -11.25 -4.01 0.39
C VAL A 164 -11.06 -4.69 -0.95
N ASN A 165 -12.00 -5.54 -1.33
CA ASN A 165 -11.91 -6.27 -2.59
C ASN A 165 -12.21 -5.35 -3.79
N ASN A 166 -11.37 -5.40 -4.81
CA ASN A 166 -11.46 -4.55 -5.99
C ASN A 166 -12.60 -4.92 -6.96
N GLU A 167 -13.14 -6.15 -6.89
CA GLU A 167 -14.19 -6.64 -7.78
C GLU A 167 -15.56 -6.55 -7.13
N ILE A 168 -15.71 -7.03 -5.90
CA ILE A 168 -16.98 -7.16 -5.22
C ILE A 168 -17.19 -6.16 -4.07
N GLY A 169 -16.19 -5.34 -3.74
CA GLY A 169 -16.26 -4.27 -2.74
C GLY A 169 -16.36 -4.74 -1.29
N VAL A 170 -16.19 -6.04 -1.02
CA VAL A 170 -16.25 -6.60 0.34
C VAL A 170 -15.10 -6.06 1.18
N ILE A 171 -15.41 -5.69 2.43
CA ILE A 171 -14.46 -5.21 3.44
C ILE A 171 -14.21 -6.33 4.43
N GLN A 172 -12.97 -6.83 4.50
CA GLN A 172 -12.58 -7.88 5.44
C GLN A 172 -12.32 -7.32 6.84
N ASP A 173 -12.63 -8.10 7.87
CA ASP A 173 -12.30 -7.75 9.27
C ASP A 173 -10.81 -7.98 9.55
N ILE A 174 -9.98 -7.05 9.05
CA ILE A 174 -8.52 -7.11 9.23
C ILE A 174 -8.10 -6.96 10.71
N ALA A 175 -8.95 -6.37 11.55
CA ALA A 175 -8.67 -6.25 12.98
C ALA A 175 -8.77 -7.62 13.67
N ALA A 176 -9.82 -8.38 13.43
CA ALA A 176 -10.00 -9.71 13.98
C ALA A 176 -8.96 -10.71 13.43
N ILE A 177 -8.71 -10.70 12.12
CA ILE A 177 -7.70 -11.55 11.49
C ILE A 177 -6.31 -11.24 12.06
N GLY A 178 -5.97 -9.96 12.14
CA GLY A 178 -4.68 -9.51 12.67
C GLY A 178 -4.50 -9.83 14.15
N ALA A 179 -5.55 -9.76 14.98
CA ALA A 179 -5.50 -10.16 16.37
C ALA A 179 -5.12 -11.65 16.53
N ILE A 180 -5.72 -12.53 15.68
CA ILE A 180 -5.38 -13.96 15.67
C ILE A 180 -3.92 -14.15 15.21
N CYS A 181 -3.47 -13.46 14.17
CA CYS A 181 -2.08 -13.52 13.70
C CYS A 181 -1.11 -13.07 14.80
N ARG A 182 -1.42 -11.97 15.49
CA ARG A 182 -0.61 -11.42 16.58
C ARG A 182 -0.47 -12.39 17.73
N GLU A 183 -1.58 -13.03 18.15
CA GLU A 183 -1.57 -14.07 19.21
C GLU A 183 -0.66 -15.26 18.86
N LYS A 184 -0.65 -15.65 17.58
CA LYS A 184 0.13 -16.79 17.09
C LYS A 184 1.56 -16.43 16.67
N GLY A 185 1.92 -15.16 16.68
CA GLY A 185 3.23 -14.67 16.23
C GLY A 185 3.45 -14.81 14.72
N ILE A 186 2.38 -14.76 13.94
CA ILE A 186 2.35 -14.84 12.47
C ILE A 186 2.41 -13.43 11.90
N ILE A 187 3.21 -13.21 10.85
CA ILE A 187 3.25 -11.93 10.12
C ILE A 187 1.93 -11.76 9.36
N PHE A 188 1.30 -10.60 9.53
CA PHE A 188 0.06 -10.27 8.83
C PHE A 188 0.27 -9.14 7.82
N HIS A 189 0.05 -9.47 6.55
CA HIS A 189 0.07 -8.55 5.42
C HIS A 189 -1.34 -8.21 4.96
N VAL A 190 -1.56 -6.94 4.62
CA VAL A 190 -2.82 -6.42 4.07
C VAL A 190 -2.57 -5.69 2.75
N ASP A 191 -3.21 -6.12 1.67
CA ASP A 191 -3.32 -5.29 0.46
C ASP A 191 -4.41 -4.24 0.69
N ALA A 192 -4.01 -2.97 0.82
CA ALA A 192 -4.90 -1.84 1.06
C ALA A 192 -5.05 -0.92 -0.17
N ALA A 193 -4.73 -1.41 -1.37
CA ALA A 193 -4.77 -0.61 -2.60
C ALA A 193 -6.16 0.02 -2.88
N GLN A 194 -7.25 -0.62 -2.45
CA GLN A 194 -8.60 -0.08 -2.57
C GLN A 194 -9.09 0.67 -1.34
N ALA A 195 -8.39 0.60 -0.22
CA ALA A 195 -8.84 1.17 1.05
C ALA A 195 -8.31 2.58 1.32
N THR A 196 -7.06 2.88 0.89
CA THR A 196 -6.43 4.18 1.15
C THR A 196 -7.21 5.33 0.55
N GLY A 197 -7.45 6.37 1.38
CA GLY A 197 -8.24 7.54 0.99
C GLY A 197 -9.75 7.31 0.89
N LYS A 198 -10.24 6.11 1.29
CA LYS A 198 -11.66 5.74 1.28
C LYS A 198 -12.13 5.22 2.63
N PHE A 199 -11.21 4.76 3.46
CA PHE A 199 -11.46 4.26 4.81
C PHE A 199 -10.43 4.82 5.77
N HIS A 200 -10.86 5.08 7.02
CA HIS A 200 -9.93 5.43 8.09
C HIS A 200 -9.08 4.22 8.44
N ILE A 201 -7.77 4.39 8.36
CA ILE A 201 -6.77 3.39 8.73
C ILE A 201 -5.92 3.98 9.84
N ASP A 202 -5.79 3.26 10.96
CA ASP A 202 -4.91 3.63 12.07
C ASP A 202 -4.02 2.45 12.45
N LEU A 203 -2.83 2.40 11.87
CA LEU A 203 -1.86 1.34 12.11
C LEU A 203 -1.20 1.42 13.49
N SER A 204 -1.46 2.48 14.27
CA SER A 204 -1.07 2.53 15.68
C SER A 204 -1.90 1.57 16.55
N THR A 205 -3.10 1.22 16.09
CA THR A 205 -4.07 0.37 16.81
C THR A 205 -4.39 -0.94 16.09
N LEU A 206 -4.37 -0.94 14.76
CA LEU A 206 -4.63 -2.14 13.97
C LEU A 206 -3.44 -3.13 14.03
N PRO A 207 -3.68 -4.41 14.31
CA PRO A 207 -2.63 -5.42 14.41
C PRO A 207 -2.16 -5.92 13.03
N VAL A 208 -1.68 -5.01 12.20
CA VAL A 208 -1.15 -5.26 10.86
C VAL A 208 0.37 -5.06 10.87
N ASP A 209 1.11 -5.96 10.25
CA ASP A 209 2.57 -5.93 10.21
C ASP A 209 3.12 -5.36 8.90
N LEU A 210 2.42 -5.58 7.79
CA LEU A 210 2.76 -5.13 6.45
C LEU A 210 1.49 -4.64 5.75
N MET A 211 1.57 -3.49 5.06
CA MET A 211 0.42 -2.98 4.30
C MET A 211 0.88 -2.38 2.97
N SER A 212 0.30 -2.87 1.88
CA SER A 212 0.60 -2.40 0.52
C SER A 212 -0.30 -1.26 0.10
N LEU A 213 0.29 -0.18 -0.43
CA LEU A 213 -0.36 1.06 -0.81
C LEU A 213 -0.02 1.43 -2.25
N THR A 214 -0.94 2.15 -2.92
CA THR A 214 -0.70 2.70 -4.27
C THR A 214 -1.28 4.10 -4.41
N ALA A 215 -0.65 4.96 -5.19
CA ALA A 215 -1.12 6.33 -5.37
C ALA A 215 -2.29 6.45 -6.36
N HIS A 216 -2.27 5.70 -7.47
CA HIS A 216 -3.18 5.91 -8.59
C HIS A 216 -4.65 5.52 -8.35
N LYS A 217 -4.97 4.97 -7.20
CA LYS A 217 -6.34 4.68 -6.73
C LYS A 217 -6.83 5.68 -5.68
N THR A 218 -5.99 6.68 -5.38
CA THR A 218 -6.25 7.79 -4.45
C THR A 218 -5.91 9.12 -5.14
N TYR A 219 -6.28 9.25 -6.44
CA TYR A 219 -6.06 10.43 -7.28
C TYR A 219 -4.60 10.90 -7.38
N GLY A 220 -3.65 10.00 -7.15
CA GLY A 220 -2.23 10.19 -7.31
C GLY A 220 -1.69 9.62 -8.64
N PRO A 221 -0.39 9.78 -8.90
CA PRO A 221 0.23 9.30 -10.15
C PRO A 221 0.37 7.77 -10.16
N LYS A 222 0.32 7.18 -11.36
CA LYS A 222 0.76 5.80 -11.62
C LYS A 222 2.27 5.67 -11.43
N GLY A 223 2.74 4.47 -11.13
CA GLY A 223 4.17 4.17 -11.05
C GLY A 223 4.81 4.48 -9.69
N ILE A 224 4.01 4.77 -8.68
CA ILE A 224 4.44 4.95 -7.28
C ILE A 224 3.46 4.27 -6.32
N GLY A 225 4.01 3.67 -5.28
CA GLY A 225 3.31 3.11 -4.14
C GLY A 225 4.22 3.08 -2.93
N ALA A 226 3.73 2.48 -1.86
CA ALA A 226 4.50 2.30 -0.64
C ALA A 226 4.15 0.97 0.04
N LEU A 227 5.10 0.45 0.79
CA LEU A 227 4.90 -0.64 1.73
C LEU A 227 5.08 -0.10 3.14
N TYR A 228 4.05 -0.23 3.99
CA TYR A 228 4.21 -0.09 5.43
C TYR A 228 4.88 -1.35 5.98
N VAL A 229 5.92 -1.17 6.78
CA VAL A 229 6.66 -2.24 7.45
C VAL A 229 6.74 -1.90 8.94
N SER A 230 6.01 -2.65 9.77
CA SER A 230 5.94 -2.40 11.21
C SER A 230 7.31 -2.44 11.89
N ARG A 231 7.53 -1.49 12.78
CA ARG A 231 8.72 -1.44 13.65
C ARG A 231 8.43 -1.91 15.07
N LYS A 232 7.15 -2.07 15.43
CA LYS A 232 6.70 -2.53 16.76
C LYS A 232 5.46 -3.41 16.65
N PRO A 233 5.59 -4.74 16.59
CA PRO A 233 6.82 -5.54 16.59
C PRO A 233 7.67 -5.30 15.34
N ARG A 234 8.97 -5.46 15.45
CA ARG A 234 9.87 -5.23 14.32
C ARG A 234 9.76 -6.35 13.29
N VAL A 235 9.22 -6.03 12.14
CA VAL A 235 9.21 -6.90 10.96
C VAL A 235 10.49 -6.72 10.16
N ARG A 236 11.00 -7.81 9.60
CA ARG A 236 12.16 -7.82 8.69
C ARG A 236 11.79 -8.44 7.38
N LEU A 237 12.35 -7.90 6.32
CA LEU A 237 12.15 -8.36 4.95
C LEU A 237 13.51 -8.63 4.30
N GLU A 238 13.56 -9.67 3.49
CA GLU A 238 14.65 -9.86 2.54
C GLU A 238 14.39 -8.99 1.31
N ALA A 239 15.37 -8.17 0.92
CA ALA A 239 15.25 -7.29 -0.23
C ALA A 239 15.05 -8.10 -1.53
N GLN A 240 14.14 -7.62 -2.40
CA GLN A 240 13.90 -8.23 -3.71
C GLN A 240 14.72 -7.55 -4.81
N MET A 241 15.11 -6.29 -4.62
CA MET A 241 15.99 -5.53 -5.51
C MET A 241 17.23 -5.09 -4.75
N HIS A 242 18.39 -5.42 -5.29
CA HIS A 242 19.69 -5.09 -4.72
C HIS A 242 20.33 -3.95 -5.49
N GLY A 243 21.12 -3.10 -4.81
CA GLY A 243 21.76 -1.92 -5.38
C GLY A 243 22.19 -0.93 -4.30
N GLY A 244 22.03 0.36 -4.53
CA GLY A 244 22.55 1.45 -3.69
C GLY A 244 22.07 1.55 -2.24
N GLY A 245 21.36 0.57 -1.71
CA GLY A 245 20.94 0.53 -0.30
C GLY A 245 19.82 1.51 0.07
N HIS A 246 19.09 2.04 -0.92
CA HIS A 246 17.96 2.92 -0.68
C HIS A 246 16.89 2.25 0.18
N GLU A 247 15.99 3.04 0.74
CA GLU A 247 14.91 2.57 1.60
C GLU A 247 15.43 1.63 2.71
N ARG A 248 16.49 2.03 3.36
CA ARG A 248 17.11 1.29 4.49
C ARG A 248 17.56 -0.13 4.10
N GLY A 249 17.90 -0.32 2.81
CA GLY A 249 18.31 -1.61 2.25
C GLY A 249 17.16 -2.54 1.86
N MET A 250 15.90 -2.16 2.07
CA MET A 250 14.76 -3.00 1.73
C MET A 250 14.37 -2.89 0.25
N ARG A 251 14.59 -1.73 -0.37
CA ARG A 251 14.28 -1.52 -1.79
C ARG A 251 15.28 -0.56 -2.43
N SER A 252 16.17 -1.08 -3.24
CA SER A 252 17.16 -0.28 -3.96
C SER A 252 16.60 0.29 -5.27
N GLY A 253 17.09 1.47 -5.65
CA GLY A 253 16.73 2.19 -6.88
C GLY A 253 16.60 3.67 -6.62
N SER A 254 17.06 4.52 -7.56
CA SER A 254 16.90 5.97 -7.46
C SER A 254 15.46 6.35 -7.22
N LEU A 255 15.22 7.18 -6.23
CA LEU A 255 13.86 7.57 -5.85
C LEU A 255 13.29 8.57 -6.85
N PRO A 256 12.10 8.33 -7.42
CA PRO A 256 11.44 9.22 -8.35
C PRO A 256 10.76 10.36 -7.60
N THR A 257 11.51 11.41 -7.23
CA THR A 257 11.06 12.50 -6.35
C THR A 257 9.72 13.09 -6.78
N HIS A 258 9.52 13.32 -8.09
CA HIS A 258 8.26 13.87 -8.62
C HIS A 258 7.05 12.97 -8.35
N GLN A 259 7.19 11.64 -8.48
CA GLN A 259 6.09 10.70 -8.18
C GLN A 259 5.86 10.54 -6.69
N ILE A 260 6.92 10.56 -5.89
CA ILE A 260 6.86 10.51 -4.43
C ILE A 260 6.12 11.74 -3.90
N VAL A 261 6.47 12.93 -4.36
CA VAL A 261 5.75 14.19 -4.03
C VAL A 261 4.28 14.09 -4.45
N GLY A 262 4.01 13.54 -5.65
CA GLY A 262 2.65 13.33 -6.12
C GLY A 262 1.85 12.38 -5.22
N MET A 263 2.44 11.28 -4.75
CA MET A 263 1.77 10.37 -3.80
C MET A 263 1.56 11.05 -2.44
N GLY A 264 2.55 11.77 -1.93
CA GLY A 264 2.43 12.51 -0.67
C GLY A 264 1.29 13.53 -0.72
N GLU A 265 1.23 14.34 -1.78
CA GLU A 265 0.16 15.34 -1.95
C GLU A 265 -1.22 14.70 -2.11
N ALA A 266 -1.35 13.61 -2.88
CA ALA A 266 -2.61 12.87 -3.02
C ALA A 266 -3.11 12.34 -1.66
N PHE A 267 -2.20 11.81 -0.84
CA PHE A 267 -2.54 11.27 0.48
C PHE A 267 -2.85 12.38 1.49
N ARG A 268 -2.14 13.52 1.40
CA ARG A 268 -2.46 14.71 2.20
C ARG A 268 -3.85 15.24 1.89
N ILE A 269 -4.21 15.34 0.61
CA ILE A 269 -5.56 15.77 0.18
C ILE A 269 -6.61 14.76 0.67
N ALA A 270 -6.39 13.47 0.46
CA ALA A 270 -7.29 12.43 0.94
C ALA A 270 -7.53 12.52 2.46
N ARG A 271 -6.47 12.74 3.26
CA ARG A 271 -6.61 12.93 4.72
C ARG A 271 -7.49 14.10 5.09
N LEU A 272 -7.50 15.17 4.31
CA LEU A 272 -8.26 16.39 4.60
C LEU A 272 -9.70 16.35 4.06
N GLU A 273 -9.94 15.60 3.00
CA GLU A 273 -11.20 15.65 2.24
C GLU A 273 -12.01 14.33 2.33
N MET A 274 -11.41 13.22 2.76
CA MET A 274 -12.03 11.89 2.79
C MET A 274 -13.40 11.86 3.47
N ASP A 275 -13.58 12.55 4.61
CA ASP A 275 -14.86 12.58 5.33
C ASP A 275 -15.97 13.27 4.52
N GLN A 276 -15.61 14.23 3.66
CA GLN A 276 -16.55 14.90 2.77
C GLN A 276 -16.87 14.02 1.55
N ASP A 277 -15.91 13.21 1.10
CA ASP A 277 -16.08 12.32 -0.05
C ASP A 277 -16.90 11.08 0.29
N ILE A 278 -16.88 10.64 1.56
CA ILE A 278 -17.65 9.49 2.07
C ILE A 278 -19.09 9.87 2.40
N ALA A 279 -19.38 11.13 2.75
CA ALA A 279 -20.70 11.61 3.19
C ALA A 279 -21.69 11.80 2.02
#